data_ac6fda9f75ee27be27e2a360bf3a45f1
#
_entry.id   ac6fda9f75ee27be27e2a360bf3a45f1
#
_cell.length_a   1.000
_cell.length_b   1.000
_cell.length_c   1.000
_cell.angle_alpha   90.00
_cell.angle_beta   90.00
_cell.angle_gamma   90.00
#
_symmetry.space_group_name_H-M   'P 1'
#
loop_
_entity.id
_entity.type
_entity.pdbx_description
1 polymer ?
#
loop_
_entity_poly.entity_id
_entity_poly.type
_entity_poly.pdbx_seq_one_letter_code
_entity_poly.pdbx_strand_id
1 'polypeptide(L)'
;MRRLLLLLLLVAPGWAEVTSIKIVEWGLYGKADERNQVDSEFTTTGTIHAVEGVRLQRRTQEVVARKGTRFGIQFVGEGEGFDRKGIVVRVLHPPMKNPKTGKFTTADQWPAEAQVGISHFTGWLFENDWELVEGDWAIQLIDDQGQLIDQKRFRVLLPR
;
A
#
# COMPACT_ATOMS: atom_id res chain seq x y z
N MET A 1 -40.22 53.79 -2.28
CA MET A 1 -39.91 52.62 -1.43
C MET A 1 -39.02 51.66 -2.22
N ARG A 2 -37.68 51.69 -1.98
CA ARG A 2 -36.70 50.81 -2.66
C ARG A 2 -36.55 49.55 -1.82
N ARG A 3 -36.95 48.40 -2.35
CA ARG A 3 -36.73 47.09 -1.73
C ARG A 3 -35.29 46.66 -2.00
N LEU A 4 -34.46 46.64 -0.96
CA LEU A 4 -33.10 46.12 -0.99
C LEU A 4 -33.20 44.58 -0.92
N LEU A 5 -32.88 43.91 -2.01
CA LEU A 5 -32.82 42.44 -2.09
C LEU A 5 -31.43 42.03 -1.56
N LEU A 6 -31.40 41.51 -0.35
CA LEU A 6 -30.18 40.96 0.25
C LEU A 6 -29.93 39.58 -0.34
N LEU A 7 -28.94 39.46 -1.22
CA LEU A 7 -28.50 38.17 -1.78
C LEU A 7 -27.61 37.48 -0.74
N LEU A 8 -28.16 36.52 -0.02
CA LEU A 8 -27.37 35.64 0.83
C LEU A 8 -26.55 34.67 -0.07
N LEU A 9 -25.26 34.92 -0.22
CA LEU A 9 -24.32 33.95 -0.78
C LEU A 9 -24.13 32.82 0.24
N LEU A 10 -24.79 31.69 0.01
CA LEU A 10 -24.51 30.44 0.68
C LEU A 10 -23.14 29.95 0.20
N VAL A 11 -22.10 30.25 0.99
CA VAL A 11 -20.79 29.59 0.85
C VAL A 11 -20.99 28.17 1.36
N ALA A 12 -21.11 27.20 0.45
CA ALA A 12 -21.05 25.80 0.81
C ALA A 12 -19.68 25.52 1.44
N PRO A 13 -19.60 24.89 2.63
CA PRO A 13 -18.32 24.48 3.17
C PRO A 13 -17.69 23.51 2.16
N GLY A 14 -16.55 23.87 1.61
CA GLY A 14 -15.72 22.98 0.82
C GLY A 14 -15.33 21.81 1.73
N TRP A 15 -15.84 20.64 1.43
CA TRP A 15 -15.44 19.42 2.12
C TRP A 15 -14.01 19.13 1.70
N ALA A 16 -13.11 19.08 2.68
CA ALA A 16 -11.77 18.59 2.45
C ALA A 16 -11.90 17.14 1.95
N GLU A 17 -11.28 16.80 0.85
CA GLU A 17 -11.38 15.47 0.24
C GLU A 17 -10.01 15.04 -0.32
N VAL A 18 -9.69 13.76 -0.20
CA VAL A 18 -8.57 13.15 -0.93
C VAL A 18 -8.99 13.04 -2.40
N THR A 19 -8.41 13.88 -3.24
CA THR A 19 -8.75 13.98 -4.68
C THR A 19 -7.97 13.00 -5.54
N SER A 20 -6.73 12.65 -5.13
CA SER A 20 -5.92 11.63 -5.79
C SER A 20 -5.01 10.91 -4.81
N ILE A 21 -4.50 9.75 -5.21
CA ILE A 21 -3.53 8.96 -4.46
C ILE A 21 -2.43 8.56 -5.41
N LYS A 22 -1.17 8.77 -5.03
CA LYS A 22 -0.01 8.51 -5.89
C LYS A 22 1.07 7.74 -5.17
N ILE A 23 1.72 6.84 -5.89
CA ILE A 23 2.97 6.22 -5.46
C ILE A 23 4.11 7.23 -5.70
N VAL A 24 4.79 7.62 -4.63
CA VAL A 24 5.86 8.62 -4.66
C VAL A 24 7.25 8.02 -4.55
N GLU A 25 7.36 6.83 -3.95
CA GLU A 25 8.62 6.14 -3.74
C GLU A 25 8.46 4.62 -3.83
N TRP A 26 9.49 3.92 -4.29
CA TRP A 26 9.50 2.45 -4.39
C TRP A 26 10.92 1.89 -4.38
N GLY A 27 11.07 0.64 -3.97
CA GLY A 27 12.36 -0.05 -3.99
C GLY A 27 12.57 -0.98 -2.80
N LEU A 28 13.85 -1.10 -2.41
CA LEU A 28 14.26 -1.84 -1.23
C LEU A 28 14.29 -0.91 -0.02
N TYR A 29 13.76 -1.42 1.08
CA TYR A 29 13.66 -0.70 2.34
C TYR A 29 14.44 -1.39 3.44
N GLY A 30 14.95 -0.60 4.38
CA GLY A 30 15.66 -1.10 5.54
C GLY A 30 14.74 -1.70 6.60
N LYS A 31 15.37 -2.04 7.74
CA LYS A 31 14.61 -2.48 8.92
C LYS A 31 13.63 -1.38 9.33
N ALA A 32 12.50 -1.81 9.81
CA ALA A 32 11.46 -0.97 10.37
C ALA A 32 11.20 -1.38 11.81
N ASP A 33 10.66 -0.45 12.57
CA ASP A 33 10.08 -0.76 13.86
C ASP A 33 8.71 -1.41 13.63
N GLU A 34 8.59 -2.68 13.97
CA GLU A 34 7.30 -3.37 13.93
C GLU A 34 6.45 -2.89 15.09
N ARG A 35 5.30 -2.32 14.77
CA ARG A 35 4.39 -1.78 15.78
C ARG A 35 3.32 -2.77 16.18
N ASN A 36 2.68 -3.39 15.21
CA ASN A 36 1.60 -4.35 15.44
C ASN A 36 1.61 -5.43 14.38
N GLN A 37 1.32 -6.65 14.81
CA GLN A 37 0.99 -7.77 13.94
C GLN A 37 -0.51 -8.06 14.11
N VAL A 38 -1.23 -8.16 13.00
CA VAL A 38 -2.66 -8.44 12.98
C VAL A 38 -2.90 -9.69 12.15
N ASP A 39 -3.69 -10.61 12.66
CA ASP A 39 -4.12 -11.80 11.91
C ASP A 39 -4.99 -11.40 10.72
N SER A 40 -4.77 -12.04 9.58
CA SER A 40 -5.50 -11.75 8.35
C SER A 40 -5.75 -13.01 7.54
N GLU A 41 -7.00 -13.30 7.27
CA GLU A 41 -7.40 -14.37 6.36
C GLU A 41 -7.17 -14.01 4.86
N PHE A 42 -6.93 -12.74 4.57
CA PHE A 42 -6.73 -12.22 3.21
C PHE A 42 -5.27 -12.24 2.75
N THR A 43 -4.36 -12.73 3.60
CA THR A 43 -2.95 -12.89 3.27
C THR A 43 -2.53 -14.36 3.28
N THR A 44 -1.56 -14.72 2.44
CA THR A 44 -1.01 -16.09 2.41
C THR A 44 -0.23 -16.41 3.66
N THR A 45 0.42 -15.42 4.25
CA THR A 45 1.15 -15.52 5.53
C THR A 45 0.22 -15.70 6.71
N GLY A 46 -1.03 -15.25 6.62
CA GLY A 46 -2.00 -15.23 7.70
C GLY A 46 -1.88 -14.00 8.60
N THR A 47 -0.98 -13.07 8.29
CA THR A 47 -0.70 -11.89 9.11
C THR A 47 -0.39 -10.66 8.28
N ILE A 48 -0.63 -9.49 8.87
CA ILE A 48 -0.23 -8.18 8.36
C ILE A 48 0.65 -7.53 9.42
N HIS A 49 1.78 -6.95 9.00
CA HIS A 49 2.69 -6.22 9.87
C HIS A 49 2.54 -4.71 9.62
N ALA A 50 2.06 -3.99 10.62
CA ALA A 50 2.14 -2.54 10.61
C ALA A 50 3.54 -2.11 11.03
N VAL A 51 4.21 -1.35 10.17
CA VAL A 51 5.60 -0.93 10.36
C VAL A 51 5.72 0.58 10.28
N GLU A 52 6.64 1.14 11.07
CA GLU A 52 7.01 2.55 11.02
C GLU A 52 8.52 2.71 10.86
N GLY A 53 8.96 3.94 10.54
CA GLY A 53 10.37 4.27 10.43
C GLY A 53 11.07 3.62 9.24
N VAL A 54 10.34 3.10 8.27
CA VAL A 54 10.89 2.47 7.07
C VAL A 54 11.62 3.50 6.23
N ARG A 55 12.87 3.21 5.83
CA ARG A 55 13.66 4.10 4.98
C ARG A 55 14.06 3.41 3.70
N LEU A 56 13.90 4.11 2.57
CA LEU A 56 14.37 3.64 1.28
C LEU A 56 15.90 3.47 1.32
N GLN A 57 16.37 2.28 0.99
CA GLN A 57 17.79 1.98 0.82
C GLN A 57 18.22 2.10 -0.64
N ARG A 58 17.37 1.63 -1.54
CA ARG A 58 17.66 1.66 -2.97
C ARG A 58 16.38 1.72 -3.80
N ARG A 59 16.29 2.71 -4.69
CA ARG A 59 15.22 2.78 -5.69
C ARG A 59 15.49 1.77 -6.79
N THR A 60 14.67 0.73 -6.86
CA THR A 60 14.78 -0.35 -7.84
C THR A 60 13.45 -1.07 -8.02
N GLN A 61 13.27 -1.70 -9.16
CA GLN A 61 12.18 -2.65 -9.42
C GLN A 61 12.70 -4.09 -9.48
N GLU A 62 14.02 -4.31 -9.34
CA GLU A 62 14.60 -5.64 -9.21
C GLU A 62 14.86 -5.93 -7.74
N VAL A 63 14.38 -7.08 -7.29
CA VAL A 63 14.43 -7.53 -5.89
C VAL A 63 15.02 -8.93 -5.84
N VAL A 64 16.09 -9.12 -5.09
CA VAL A 64 16.61 -10.46 -4.83
C VAL A 64 15.89 -11.05 -3.62
N ALA A 65 15.20 -12.17 -3.83
CA ALA A 65 14.42 -12.86 -2.80
C ALA A 65 15.36 -13.53 -1.79
N ARG A 66 15.51 -12.91 -0.63
CA ARG A 66 16.24 -13.46 0.54
C ARG A 66 15.42 -13.15 1.78
N LYS A 67 15.47 -14.04 2.77
CA LYS A 67 14.85 -13.74 4.06
C LYS A 67 15.40 -12.43 4.64
N GLY A 68 14.51 -11.58 5.13
CA GLY A 68 14.81 -10.24 5.62
C GLY A 68 14.83 -9.14 4.55
N THR A 69 14.75 -9.48 3.26
CA THR A 69 14.59 -8.46 2.21
C THR A 69 13.18 -7.88 2.27
N ARG A 70 13.11 -6.54 2.41
CA ARG A 70 11.86 -5.77 2.37
C ARG A 70 11.84 -4.92 1.12
N PHE A 71 10.76 -4.99 0.36
CA PHE A 71 10.51 -4.12 -0.79
C PHE A 71 9.08 -3.59 -0.75
N GLY A 72 8.85 -2.49 -1.43
CA GLY A 72 7.53 -1.89 -1.39
C GLY A 72 7.46 -0.54 -2.05
N ILE A 73 6.42 0.18 -1.66
CA ILE A 73 6.09 1.52 -2.14
C ILE A 73 5.80 2.45 -0.97
N GLN A 74 6.01 3.74 -1.19
CA GLN A 74 5.37 4.78 -0.40
C GLN A 74 4.35 5.50 -1.26
N PHE A 75 3.21 5.80 -0.69
CA PHE A 75 2.12 6.51 -1.35
C PHE A 75 1.58 7.63 -0.47
N VAL A 76 0.98 8.62 -1.10
CA VAL A 76 0.44 9.81 -0.45
C VAL A 76 -0.92 10.16 -1.04
N GLY A 77 -1.81 10.67 -0.20
CA GLY A 77 -3.03 11.32 -0.64
C GLY A 77 -2.76 12.78 -1.04
N GLU A 78 -3.34 13.22 -2.13
CA GLU A 78 -3.37 14.63 -2.54
C GLU A 78 -4.77 15.17 -2.34
N GLY A 79 -4.89 16.46 -2.03
CA GLY A 79 -6.17 17.12 -1.78
C GLY A 79 -5.99 18.31 -0.86
N GLU A 80 -7.07 18.74 -0.27
CA GLU A 80 -7.08 19.82 0.71
C GLU A 80 -7.37 19.30 2.11
N GLY A 81 -6.81 19.97 3.13
CA GLY A 81 -7.05 19.61 4.53
C GLY A 81 -6.25 18.41 5.02
N PHE A 82 -6.83 17.65 5.94
CA PHE A 82 -6.20 16.48 6.60
C PHE A 82 -7.00 15.19 6.40
N ASP A 83 -7.75 15.12 5.32
CA ASP A 83 -8.65 14.00 5.07
C ASP A 83 -7.92 12.70 4.81
N ARG A 84 -8.65 11.63 5.08
CA ARG A 84 -8.23 10.25 4.85
C ARG A 84 -9.22 9.56 3.91
N LYS A 85 -8.68 8.69 3.08
CA LYS A 85 -9.47 7.82 2.20
C LYS A 85 -9.07 6.37 2.39
N GLY A 86 -10.04 5.52 2.69
CA GLY A 86 -9.86 4.09 2.74
C GLY A 86 -9.53 3.53 1.36
N ILE A 87 -8.56 2.64 1.30
CA ILE A 87 -8.14 1.92 0.10
C ILE A 87 -7.85 0.46 0.45
N VAL A 88 -7.68 -0.36 -0.58
CA VAL A 88 -7.15 -1.70 -0.45
C VAL A 88 -5.78 -1.75 -1.11
N VAL A 89 -4.78 -2.22 -0.37
CA VAL A 89 -3.51 -2.65 -0.95
C VAL A 89 -3.66 -4.08 -1.41
N ARG A 90 -3.28 -4.37 -2.66
CA ARG A 90 -3.22 -5.72 -3.20
C ARG A 90 -1.82 -6.00 -3.73
N VAL A 91 -1.24 -7.10 -3.27
CA VAL A 91 0.04 -7.60 -3.79
C VAL A 91 -0.23 -8.80 -4.66
N LEU A 92 0.04 -8.66 -5.95
CA LEU A 92 0.05 -9.76 -6.91
C LEU A 92 1.44 -10.40 -6.92
N HIS A 93 1.48 -11.72 -6.93
CA HIS A 93 2.72 -12.49 -6.90
C HIS A 93 2.56 -13.84 -7.63
N PRO A 94 3.65 -14.52 -8.00
CA PRO A 94 3.57 -15.88 -8.48
C PRO A 94 2.93 -16.81 -7.44
N PRO A 95 2.40 -17.98 -7.85
CA PRO A 95 1.76 -18.90 -6.93
C PRO A 95 2.64 -19.22 -5.72
N MET A 96 2.10 -19.00 -4.52
CA MET A 96 2.72 -19.37 -3.24
C MET A 96 1.81 -20.29 -2.44
N LYS A 97 2.41 -21.21 -1.70
CA LYS A 97 1.69 -22.11 -0.78
C LYS A 97 2.28 -22.02 0.60
N ASN A 98 1.46 -21.62 1.56
CA ASN A 98 1.85 -21.69 2.97
C ASN A 98 1.81 -23.16 3.44
N PRO A 99 2.93 -23.77 3.80
CA PRO A 99 2.96 -25.19 4.17
C PRO A 99 2.26 -25.49 5.50
N LYS A 100 2.09 -24.49 6.37
CA LYS A 100 1.42 -24.65 7.67
C LYS A 100 -0.10 -24.67 7.54
N THR A 101 -0.65 -23.82 6.69
CA THR A 101 -2.11 -23.69 6.51
C THR A 101 -2.62 -24.40 5.27
N GLY A 102 -1.73 -24.74 4.32
CA GLY A 102 -2.08 -25.25 3.00
C GLY A 102 -2.65 -24.19 2.05
N LYS A 103 -2.76 -22.92 2.51
CA LYS A 103 -3.30 -21.83 1.70
C LYS A 103 -2.42 -21.59 0.48
N PHE A 104 -3.07 -21.55 -0.68
CA PHE A 104 -2.44 -21.31 -1.98
C PHE A 104 -3.06 -20.08 -2.61
N THR A 105 -2.25 -19.07 -2.92
CA THR A 105 -2.71 -17.83 -3.52
C THR A 105 -1.74 -17.29 -4.56
N THR A 106 -2.24 -16.33 -5.36
CA THR A 106 -1.46 -15.49 -6.28
C THR A 106 -1.65 -14.00 -5.96
N ALA A 107 -2.38 -13.70 -4.89
CA ALA A 107 -2.63 -12.34 -4.43
C ALA A 107 -2.91 -12.32 -2.94
N ASP A 108 -2.34 -11.34 -2.27
CA ASP A 108 -2.64 -10.97 -0.90
C ASP A 108 -3.20 -9.56 -0.87
N GLN A 109 -4.09 -9.25 0.07
CA GLN A 109 -4.67 -7.92 0.18
C GLN A 109 -4.99 -7.54 1.63
N TRP A 110 -5.00 -6.24 1.89
CA TRP A 110 -5.36 -5.68 3.19
C TRP A 110 -5.87 -4.25 3.08
N PRO A 111 -6.70 -3.80 4.03
CA PRO A 111 -7.14 -2.41 4.07
C PRO A 111 -5.98 -1.49 4.46
N ALA A 112 -5.99 -0.29 3.90
CA ALA A 112 -5.08 0.79 4.23
C ALA A 112 -5.81 2.13 4.12
N GLU A 113 -5.15 3.20 4.55
CA GLU A 113 -5.65 4.56 4.41
C GLU A 113 -4.61 5.45 3.72
N ALA A 114 -5.07 6.27 2.78
CA ALA A 114 -4.29 7.37 2.24
C ALA A 114 -4.70 8.66 2.93
N GLN A 115 -3.74 9.44 3.38
CA GLN A 115 -3.97 10.73 4.04
C GLN A 115 -3.29 11.84 3.24
N VAL A 116 -3.93 13.01 3.17
CA VAL A 116 -3.37 14.18 2.49
C VAL A 116 -2.04 14.58 3.12
N GLY A 117 -1.00 14.67 2.29
CA GLY A 117 0.34 15.11 2.69
C GLY A 117 1.13 14.15 3.57
N ILE A 118 0.57 12.99 3.94
CA ILE A 118 1.26 11.98 4.74
C ILE A 118 1.67 10.81 3.86
N SER A 119 2.96 10.48 3.88
CA SER A 119 3.48 9.31 3.16
C SER A 119 3.31 8.05 4.00
N HIS A 120 2.71 7.03 3.41
CA HIS A 120 2.50 5.71 4.01
C HIS A 120 3.29 4.65 3.25
N PHE A 121 3.98 3.80 4.00
CA PHE A 121 4.66 2.63 3.42
C PHE A 121 3.72 1.44 3.36
N THR A 122 3.83 0.68 2.27
CA THR A 122 3.28 -0.67 2.16
C THR A 122 4.18 -1.55 1.29
N GLY A 123 4.22 -2.85 1.54
CA GLY A 123 5.11 -3.73 0.80
C GLY A 123 5.14 -5.15 1.33
N TRP A 124 6.21 -5.86 1.00
CA TRP A 124 6.45 -7.24 1.37
C TRP A 124 7.79 -7.39 2.09
N LEU A 125 7.80 -8.23 3.11
CA LEU A 125 9.00 -8.71 3.78
C LEU A 125 9.07 -10.23 3.59
N PHE A 126 10.14 -10.73 3.00
CA PHE A 126 10.36 -12.18 2.92
C PHE A 126 10.78 -12.72 4.28
N GLU A 127 9.92 -13.46 4.95
CA GLU A 127 10.19 -14.05 6.27
C GLU A 127 10.41 -15.54 6.20
N ASN A 128 9.74 -16.24 5.28
CA ASN A 128 9.77 -17.68 5.17
C ASN A 128 10.37 -18.12 3.82
N ASP A 129 10.99 -19.31 3.80
CA ASP A 129 11.61 -19.85 2.59
C ASP A 129 10.58 -20.10 1.45
N TRP A 130 9.34 -20.43 1.80
CA TRP A 130 8.27 -20.67 0.84
C TRP A 130 7.73 -19.40 0.16
N GLU A 131 8.08 -18.22 0.67
CA GLU A 131 7.76 -16.93 0.07
C GLU A 131 8.78 -16.52 -1.01
N LEU A 132 9.94 -17.17 -1.06
CA LEU A 132 11.04 -16.83 -1.98
C LEU A 132 10.72 -17.33 -3.38
N VAL A 133 9.71 -16.75 -4.04
CA VAL A 133 9.26 -17.12 -5.37
C VAL A 133 9.72 -16.09 -6.41
N GLU A 134 10.38 -16.59 -7.45
CA GLU A 134 10.83 -15.79 -8.58
C GLU A 134 9.65 -15.41 -9.49
N GLY A 135 9.69 -14.21 -10.05
CA GLY A 135 8.74 -13.79 -11.08
C GLY A 135 8.32 -12.32 -10.97
N ASP A 136 7.23 -12.01 -11.64
CA ASP A 136 6.65 -10.67 -11.64
C ASP A 136 5.72 -10.49 -10.46
N TRP A 137 5.96 -9.40 -9.73
CA TRP A 137 5.17 -8.96 -8.60
C TRP A 137 4.58 -7.59 -8.89
N ALA A 138 3.44 -7.25 -8.31
CA ALA A 138 2.87 -5.92 -8.39
C ALA A 138 2.24 -5.53 -7.07
N ILE A 139 2.49 -4.31 -6.62
CA ILE A 139 1.77 -3.70 -5.50
C ILE A 139 0.80 -2.70 -6.08
N GLN A 140 -0.48 -2.90 -5.80
CA GLN A 140 -1.60 -2.15 -6.33
C GLN A 140 -2.30 -1.39 -5.20
N LEU A 141 -2.70 -0.16 -5.49
CA LEU A 141 -3.61 0.63 -4.68
C LEU A 141 -4.97 0.61 -5.36
N ILE A 142 -6.01 0.22 -4.64
CA ILE A 142 -7.35 -0.04 -5.17
C ILE A 142 -8.35 0.75 -4.34
N ASP A 143 -9.31 1.37 -4.99
CA ASP A 143 -10.37 2.11 -4.32
C ASP A 143 -11.46 1.19 -3.72
N ASP A 144 -12.43 1.79 -3.06
CA ASP A 144 -13.58 1.11 -2.45
C ASP A 144 -14.56 0.50 -3.47
N GLN A 145 -14.42 0.85 -4.76
CA GLN A 145 -15.18 0.28 -5.87
C GLN A 145 -14.42 -0.85 -6.58
N GLY A 146 -13.20 -1.17 -6.12
CA GLY A 146 -12.34 -2.20 -6.69
C GLY A 146 -11.56 -1.75 -7.93
N GLN A 147 -11.51 -0.42 -8.20
CA GLN A 147 -10.78 0.12 -9.33
C GLN A 147 -9.32 0.39 -8.97
N LEU A 148 -8.44 0.14 -9.93
CA LEU A 148 -7.02 0.41 -9.78
C LEU A 148 -6.77 1.94 -9.77
N ILE A 149 -6.19 2.43 -8.66
CA ILE A 149 -5.74 3.82 -8.54
C ILE A 149 -4.34 3.99 -9.11
N ASP A 150 -3.38 3.18 -8.61
CA ASP A 150 -1.98 3.22 -9.03
C ASP A 150 -1.32 1.86 -8.74
N GLN A 151 -0.18 1.58 -9.40
CA GLN A 151 0.57 0.34 -9.16
C GLN A 151 2.06 0.50 -9.42
N LYS A 152 2.85 -0.34 -8.73
CA LYS A 152 4.27 -0.53 -9.03
C LYS A 152 4.57 -2.01 -9.23
N ARG A 153 5.25 -2.32 -10.33
CA ARG A 153 5.71 -3.67 -10.66
C ARG A 153 7.14 -3.88 -10.19
N PHE A 154 7.43 -5.10 -9.78
CA PHE A 154 8.76 -5.55 -9.38
C PHE A 154 9.09 -6.87 -10.07
N ARG A 155 10.35 -7.06 -10.38
CA ARG A 155 10.91 -8.34 -10.82
C ARG A 155 11.66 -8.96 -9.65
N VAL A 156 11.14 -10.05 -9.12
CA VAL A 156 11.79 -10.81 -8.04
C VAL A 156 12.65 -11.90 -8.65
N LEU A 157 13.90 -11.98 -8.20
CA LEU A 157 14.90 -12.93 -8.67
C LEU A 157 15.37 -13.78 -7.49
N LEU A 158 15.69 -15.04 -7.73
CA LEU A 158 16.38 -15.88 -6.75
C LEU A 158 17.88 -15.52 -6.69
N PRO A 159 18.51 -15.64 -5.51
CA PRO A 159 19.95 -15.47 -5.40
C PRO A 159 20.66 -16.53 -6.27
N ARG A 160 21.69 -16.08 -6.98
CA ARG A 160 22.59 -16.98 -7.71
C ARG A 160 23.61 -17.58 -6.77
#